data_a9e37b64f6452e73cb45a34bff6c833b
#
_entry.id   a9e37b64f6452e73cb45a34bff6c833b
#
_cell.length_a   1.000
_cell.length_b   1.000
_cell.length_c   1.000
_cell.angle_alpha   90.00
_cell.angle_beta   90.00
_cell.angle_gamma   90.00
#
_symmetry.space_group_name_H-M   'P 1'
#
loop_
_entity.id
_entity.type
_entity.pdbx_description
1 polymer ?
#
loop_
_entity_poly.entity_id
_entity_poly.type
_entity_poly.pdbx_seq_one_letter_code
_entity_poly.pdbx_strand_id
1 'polypeptide(L)'
;VIEEVERIAQRILSRETQRREEALALRRQNPDFFLKINPVVPSGRFGAVDGGLLAYEYMGFELIAVRAVGVRYTYGAGHLASVDYYPSPSPPPRFFPYDMPLEEENVGPLRSLTRLLVEIGTAVDFLRNTDLDMLFLDGSILPQLVDKPRGGDSELKRLYRRVIDLYRQLFATAKERGVVLAGVVKDSKGSRLSTYLGAPPYRDASWLHYAMEVGEMTRPIPYADKPEDQATLKDLGTDLAAHVWVFFLKASDLDRPFRVEFYSEDPRLGERIAEVLLPLSQVNRMYTIPPFLLEADIRARLVKQSLSYYKELLDRRLGAMYNFFRMRGANKPF
;
A
#
# COMPACT_ATOMS: atom_id res chain seq x y z
N VAL A 1 34.18 18.82 2.06
CA VAL A 1 32.73 18.56 1.91
C VAL A 1 32.36 18.51 0.43
N ILE A 2 32.68 19.54 -0.41
CA ILE A 2 32.31 19.56 -1.85
C ILE A 2 32.93 18.38 -2.58
N GLU A 3 34.26 18.17 -2.48
CA GLU A 3 34.97 17.05 -3.09
C GLU A 3 34.46 15.67 -2.62
N GLU A 4 33.96 15.60 -1.39
CA GLU A 4 33.35 14.37 -0.85
C GLU A 4 32.00 14.12 -1.49
N VAL A 5 31.17 15.14 -1.66
CA VAL A 5 29.88 15.07 -2.36
C VAL A 5 30.09 14.65 -3.81
N GLU A 6 31.08 15.23 -4.50
CA GLU A 6 31.43 14.87 -5.89
C GLU A 6 31.85 13.40 -6.01
N ARG A 7 32.71 12.91 -5.10
CA ARG A 7 33.09 11.48 -5.06
C ARG A 7 31.88 10.56 -4.82
N ILE A 8 30.99 10.96 -3.93
CA ILE A 8 29.75 10.21 -3.67
C ILE A 8 28.89 10.16 -4.93
N ALA A 9 28.69 11.32 -5.59
CA ALA A 9 27.91 11.42 -6.82
C ALA A 9 28.48 10.52 -7.93
N GLN A 10 29.80 10.58 -8.16
CA GLN A 10 30.48 9.73 -9.15
C GLN A 10 30.29 8.24 -8.85
N ARG A 11 30.41 7.84 -7.58
CA ARG A 11 30.17 6.45 -7.16
C ARG A 11 28.73 6.01 -7.42
N ILE A 12 27.76 6.87 -7.15
CA ILE A 12 26.34 6.60 -7.42
C ILE A 12 26.13 6.44 -8.93
N LEU A 13 26.62 7.37 -9.74
CA LEU A 13 26.48 7.33 -11.20
C LEU A 13 27.12 6.07 -11.81
N SER A 14 28.32 5.69 -11.35
CA SER A 14 28.97 4.46 -11.81
C SER A 14 28.13 3.22 -11.51
N ARG A 15 27.56 3.14 -10.29
CA ARG A 15 26.70 2.00 -9.90
C ARG A 15 25.40 1.99 -10.70
N GLU A 16 24.82 3.16 -11.00
CA GLU A 16 23.61 3.24 -11.83
C GLU A 16 23.87 2.83 -13.27
N THR A 17 25.05 3.20 -13.84
CA THR A 17 25.46 2.75 -15.18
C THR A 17 25.57 1.23 -15.22
N GLN A 18 26.24 0.62 -14.25
CA GLN A 18 26.35 -0.84 -14.15
C GLN A 18 24.97 -1.49 -14.03
N ARG A 19 24.10 -0.96 -13.16
CA ARG A 19 22.73 -1.47 -12.98
C ARG A 19 21.93 -1.44 -14.26
N ARG A 20 22.08 -0.35 -15.05
CA ARG A 20 21.43 -0.21 -16.35
C ARG A 20 21.92 -1.27 -17.34
N GLU A 21 23.20 -1.51 -17.42
CA GLU A 21 23.78 -2.52 -18.30
C GLU A 21 23.29 -3.93 -17.93
N GLU A 22 23.30 -4.27 -16.65
CA GLU A 22 22.79 -5.54 -16.12
C GLU A 22 21.28 -5.70 -16.39
N ALA A 23 20.48 -4.65 -16.18
CA ALA A 23 19.05 -4.65 -16.46
C ALA A 23 18.76 -4.91 -17.94
N LEU A 24 19.48 -4.25 -18.84
CA LEU A 24 19.34 -4.45 -20.29
C LEU A 24 19.84 -5.85 -20.72
N ALA A 25 20.86 -6.38 -20.08
CA ALA A 25 21.32 -7.75 -20.33
C ALA A 25 20.25 -8.76 -19.91
N LEU A 26 19.65 -8.59 -18.73
CA LEU A 26 18.59 -9.44 -18.23
C LEU A 26 17.33 -9.39 -19.12
N ARG A 27 16.97 -8.20 -19.63
CA ARG A 27 15.89 -8.06 -20.61
C ARG A 27 16.17 -8.88 -21.88
N ARG A 28 17.39 -8.81 -22.42
CA ARG A 28 17.77 -9.58 -23.62
C ARG A 28 17.70 -11.09 -23.40
N GLN A 29 18.01 -11.55 -22.18
CA GLN A 29 17.92 -12.97 -21.80
C GLN A 29 16.49 -13.44 -21.59
N ASN A 30 15.55 -12.53 -21.27
CA ASN A 30 14.16 -12.84 -20.96
C ASN A 30 13.19 -11.95 -21.75
N PRO A 31 13.23 -11.96 -23.10
CA PRO A 31 12.44 -11.04 -23.91
C PRO A 31 10.92 -11.22 -23.72
N ASP A 32 10.47 -12.46 -23.57
CA ASP A 32 9.04 -12.81 -23.42
C ASP A 32 8.49 -12.51 -22.01
N PHE A 33 9.33 -12.04 -21.10
CA PHE A 33 8.91 -11.69 -19.74
C PHE A 33 8.28 -10.30 -19.68
N PHE A 34 8.55 -9.44 -20.66
CA PHE A 34 8.04 -8.08 -20.75
C PHE A 34 6.93 -8.02 -21.81
N LEU A 35 5.71 -7.76 -21.36
CA LEU A 35 4.52 -7.77 -22.19
C LEU A 35 4.12 -6.35 -22.54
N LYS A 36 3.99 -6.04 -23.82
CA LYS A 36 3.42 -4.77 -24.28
C LYS A 36 1.91 -4.79 -24.03
N ILE A 37 1.42 -3.76 -23.35
CA ILE A 37 0.01 -3.63 -23.02
C ILE A 37 -0.65 -2.66 -24.00
N ASN A 38 -1.78 -3.08 -24.52
CA ASN A 38 -2.65 -2.23 -25.32
C ASN A 38 -3.66 -1.57 -24.36
N PRO A 39 -3.55 -0.25 -24.12
CA PRO A 39 -4.47 0.41 -23.19
C PRO A 39 -5.91 0.35 -23.73
N VAL A 40 -6.83 0.05 -22.83
CA VAL A 40 -8.26 0.13 -23.14
C VAL A 40 -8.82 1.49 -22.76
N VAL A 41 -9.86 1.92 -23.46
CA VAL A 41 -10.61 3.12 -23.06
C VAL A 41 -11.27 2.83 -21.72
N PRO A 42 -10.97 3.60 -20.65
CA PRO A 42 -11.52 3.35 -19.33
C PRO A 42 -13.05 3.32 -19.33
N SER A 43 -13.61 2.22 -18.90
CA SER A 43 -15.07 2.04 -18.73
C SER A 43 -15.29 1.09 -17.57
N GLY A 44 -16.16 1.47 -16.63
CA GLY A 44 -16.44 0.67 -15.43
C GLY A 44 -16.33 1.44 -14.15
N ARG A 45 -16.42 0.72 -13.03
CA ARG A 45 -16.47 1.25 -11.64
C ARG A 45 -15.24 0.80 -10.90
N PHE A 46 -14.30 1.71 -10.72
CA PHE A 46 -13.01 1.45 -10.09
C PHE A 46 -13.00 2.05 -8.69
N GLY A 47 -12.85 1.19 -7.68
CA GLY A 47 -12.74 1.57 -6.28
C GLY A 47 -11.29 1.66 -5.82
N ALA A 48 -11.02 2.57 -4.90
CA ALA A 48 -9.80 2.58 -4.12
C ALA A 48 -10.11 2.77 -2.65
N VAL A 49 -9.29 2.19 -1.77
CA VAL A 49 -9.35 2.41 -0.32
C VAL A 49 -7.96 2.73 0.19
N ASP A 50 -7.91 3.75 1.05
CA ASP A 50 -6.70 4.08 1.80
C ASP A 50 -7.04 4.46 3.25
N GLY A 51 -6.04 4.32 4.13
CA GLY A 51 -6.11 4.61 5.55
C GLY A 51 -5.00 5.52 6.03
N GLY A 52 -5.37 6.71 6.53
CA GLY A 52 -4.47 7.66 7.17
C GLY A 52 -4.42 7.48 8.69
N LEU A 53 -3.23 7.65 9.27
CA LEU A 53 -2.98 7.53 10.71
C LEU A 53 -2.24 8.75 11.24
N LEU A 54 -2.59 9.17 12.45
CA LEU A 54 -1.80 10.11 13.26
C LEU A 54 -1.77 9.62 14.71
N ALA A 55 -0.57 9.53 15.30
CA ALA A 55 -0.37 9.10 16.66
C ALA A 55 0.06 10.27 17.55
N TYR A 56 -0.47 10.32 18.76
CA TYR A 56 -0.06 11.20 19.85
C TYR A 56 0.45 10.35 21.01
N GLU A 57 1.71 10.52 21.31
CA GLU A 57 2.38 9.83 22.42
C GLU A 57 2.24 10.62 23.70
N TYR A 58 1.78 9.96 24.76
CA TYR A 58 1.70 10.43 26.14
C TYR A 58 2.54 9.50 27.01
N MET A 59 2.93 9.96 28.22
CA MET A 59 3.79 9.17 29.12
C MET A 59 3.21 7.83 29.57
N GLY A 60 1.92 7.66 29.58
CA GLY A 60 1.28 6.43 30.05
C GLY A 60 0.42 5.74 29.00
N PHE A 61 0.21 6.38 27.86
CA PHE A 61 -0.60 5.83 26.78
C PHE A 61 -0.26 6.45 25.43
N GLU A 62 -0.66 5.80 24.36
CA GLU A 62 -0.65 6.35 23.01
C GLU A 62 -2.08 6.51 22.51
N LEU A 63 -2.38 7.66 21.91
CA LEU A 63 -3.65 7.92 21.26
C LEU A 63 -3.45 7.87 19.73
N ILE A 64 -4.02 6.89 19.08
CA ILE A 64 -3.94 6.72 17.64
C ILE A 64 -5.27 7.16 17.01
N ALA A 65 -5.20 8.14 16.11
CA ALA A 65 -6.31 8.55 15.27
C ALA A 65 -6.17 7.94 13.89
N VAL A 66 -7.23 7.31 13.39
CA VAL A 66 -7.26 6.66 12.06
C VAL A 66 -8.50 7.09 11.30
N ARG A 67 -8.33 7.37 10.03
CA ARG A 67 -9.41 7.60 9.05
C ARG A 67 -9.16 6.69 7.85
N ALA A 68 -10.19 6.04 7.33
CA ALA A 68 -10.12 5.35 6.05
C ALA A 68 -11.27 5.78 5.15
N VAL A 69 -11.02 5.84 3.84
CA VAL A 69 -11.99 6.28 2.84
C VAL A 69 -11.93 5.34 1.63
N GLY A 70 -13.09 4.88 1.21
CA GLY A 70 -13.32 4.27 -0.10
C GLY A 70 -13.74 5.33 -1.11
N VAL A 71 -13.17 5.30 -2.30
CA VAL A 71 -13.50 6.20 -3.41
C VAL A 71 -13.87 5.36 -4.62
N ARG A 72 -15.02 5.63 -5.24
CA ARG A 72 -15.43 5.00 -6.49
C ARG A 72 -15.41 6.01 -7.62
N TYR A 73 -14.63 5.71 -8.66
CA TYR A 73 -14.67 6.41 -9.94
C TYR A 73 -15.47 5.56 -10.94
N THR A 74 -16.49 6.17 -11.53
CA THR A 74 -17.28 5.55 -12.60
C THR A 74 -16.88 6.19 -13.92
N TYR A 75 -16.37 5.38 -14.84
CA TYR A 75 -16.01 5.79 -16.18
C TYR A 75 -16.99 5.25 -17.19
N GLY A 76 -17.41 6.11 -18.14
CA GLY A 76 -18.18 5.75 -19.31
C GLY A 76 -17.50 6.23 -20.58
N ALA A 77 -17.15 5.33 -21.50
CA ALA A 77 -16.49 5.64 -22.78
C ALA A 77 -15.27 6.58 -22.65
N GLY A 78 -14.42 6.36 -21.63
CA GLY A 78 -13.20 7.14 -21.41
C GLY A 78 -13.40 8.42 -20.59
N HIS A 79 -14.62 8.80 -20.25
CA HIS A 79 -14.90 9.98 -19.46
C HIS A 79 -15.28 9.62 -18.03
N LEU A 80 -14.81 10.41 -17.06
CA LEU A 80 -15.21 10.30 -15.68
C LEU A 80 -16.65 10.79 -15.54
N ALA A 81 -17.59 9.86 -15.25
CA ALA A 81 -19.00 10.13 -15.11
C ALA A 81 -19.39 10.54 -13.68
N SER A 82 -18.84 9.89 -12.65
CA SER A 82 -19.08 10.22 -11.24
C SER A 82 -17.91 9.84 -10.34
N VAL A 83 -17.87 10.51 -9.18
CA VAL A 83 -16.99 10.17 -8.05
C VAL A 83 -17.86 10.05 -6.82
N ASP A 84 -17.80 8.90 -6.17
CA ASP A 84 -18.56 8.61 -4.95
C ASP A 84 -17.61 8.22 -3.83
N TYR A 85 -18.02 8.42 -2.56
CA TYR A 85 -17.20 8.19 -1.39
C TYR A 85 -17.88 7.29 -0.37
N TYR A 86 -17.11 6.47 0.31
CA TYR A 86 -17.59 5.60 1.39
C TYR A 86 -16.70 5.72 2.63
N PRO A 87 -17.27 5.90 3.84
CA PRO A 87 -18.67 6.18 4.10
C PRO A 87 -19.07 7.60 3.72
N SER A 88 -18.11 8.49 3.53
CA SER A 88 -18.28 9.89 3.10
C SER A 88 -16.93 10.46 2.62
N PRO A 89 -16.90 11.63 1.95
CA PRO A 89 -15.65 12.21 1.44
C PRO A 89 -14.68 12.68 2.56
N SER A 90 -15.17 12.84 3.79
CA SER A 90 -14.35 13.22 4.95
C SER A 90 -14.95 12.68 6.24
N PRO A 91 -14.91 11.35 6.47
CA PRO A 91 -15.45 10.78 7.69
C PRO A 91 -14.64 11.25 8.91
N PRO A 92 -15.28 11.37 10.09
CA PRO A 92 -14.54 11.68 11.30
C PRO A 92 -13.52 10.59 11.61
N PRO A 93 -12.35 10.94 12.17
CA PRO A 93 -11.37 9.95 12.58
C PRO A 93 -11.89 9.10 13.74
N ARG A 94 -11.48 7.85 13.79
CA ARG A 94 -11.69 6.97 14.94
C ARG A 94 -10.47 7.05 15.84
N PHE A 95 -10.68 7.07 17.15
CA PHE A 95 -9.63 7.18 18.15
C PHE A 95 -9.46 5.89 18.93
N PHE A 96 -8.22 5.49 19.12
CA PHE A 96 -7.81 4.27 19.81
C PHE A 96 -6.77 4.62 20.89
N PRO A 97 -7.13 4.61 22.16
CA PRO A 97 -6.16 4.70 23.24
C PRO A 97 -5.54 3.33 23.50
N TYR A 98 -4.24 3.29 23.68
CA TYR A 98 -3.49 2.10 24.07
C TYR A 98 -2.59 2.41 25.27
N ASP A 99 -2.69 1.59 26.31
CA ASP A 99 -1.84 1.73 27.48
C ASP A 99 -0.37 1.40 27.14
N MET A 100 0.53 2.12 27.75
CA MET A 100 1.98 1.89 27.67
C MET A 100 2.47 1.36 29.03
N PRO A 101 3.53 0.59 29.11
CA PRO A 101 4.58 0.43 28.11
C PRO A 101 4.35 -0.74 27.17
N LEU A 102 4.57 -0.48 25.87
CA LEU A 102 4.86 -1.52 24.89
C LEU A 102 6.37 -1.63 24.72
N GLU A 103 6.86 -2.81 24.39
CA GLU A 103 8.22 -2.95 23.89
C GLU A 103 8.38 -2.08 22.65
N GLU A 104 9.49 -1.34 22.54
CA GLU A 104 9.72 -0.36 21.45
C GLU A 104 9.51 -0.96 20.06
N GLU A 105 9.89 -2.23 19.90
CA GLU A 105 9.72 -2.96 18.64
C GLU A 105 8.24 -3.22 18.25
N ASN A 106 7.30 -3.09 19.19
CA ASN A 106 5.87 -3.30 18.99
C ASN A 106 5.08 -2.01 18.73
N VAL A 107 5.68 -0.84 18.90
CA VAL A 107 5.02 0.46 18.63
C VAL A 107 4.67 0.60 17.15
N GLY A 108 5.61 0.25 16.26
CA GLY A 108 5.38 0.25 14.82
C GLY A 108 4.24 -0.69 14.40
N PRO A 109 4.30 -1.98 14.76
CA PRO A 109 3.20 -2.93 14.55
C PRO A 109 1.85 -2.46 15.12
N LEU A 110 1.80 -1.90 16.33
CA LEU A 110 0.57 -1.37 16.91
C LEU A 110 -0.07 -0.30 16.01
N ARG A 111 0.70 0.70 15.61
CA ARG A 111 0.25 1.80 14.75
C ARG A 111 -0.24 1.26 13.40
N SER A 112 0.53 0.38 12.78
CA SER A 112 0.17 -0.22 11.48
C SER A 112 -1.09 -1.07 11.59
N LEU A 113 -1.19 -1.97 12.57
CA LEU A 113 -2.36 -2.82 12.77
C LEU A 113 -3.62 -2.02 13.08
N THR A 114 -3.51 -0.92 13.85
CA THR A 114 -4.64 -0.05 14.15
C THR A 114 -5.14 0.65 12.87
N ARG A 115 -4.22 1.08 12.00
CA ARG A 115 -4.57 1.62 10.68
C ARG A 115 -5.25 0.55 9.83
N LEU A 116 -4.65 -0.61 9.69
CA LEU A 116 -5.16 -1.73 8.88
C LEU A 116 -6.53 -2.22 9.38
N LEU A 117 -6.78 -2.21 10.70
CA LEU A 117 -8.09 -2.54 11.27
C LEU A 117 -9.21 -1.68 10.67
N VAL A 118 -8.95 -0.38 10.51
CA VAL A 118 -9.94 0.57 9.98
C VAL A 118 -9.96 0.53 8.45
N GLU A 119 -8.81 0.50 7.81
CA GLU A 119 -8.65 0.50 6.35
C GLU A 119 -9.25 -0.75 5.71
N ILE A 120 -8.84 -1.94 6.15
CA ILE A 120 -9.35 -3.20 5.60
C ILE A 120 -10.82 -3.40 5.99
N GLY A 121 -11.22 -3.00 7.21
CA GLY A 121 -12.64 -2.96 7.59
C GLY A 121 -13.47 -2.09 6.66
N THR A 122 -12.99 -0.89 6.33
CA THR A 122 -13.63 0.01 5.36
C THR A 122 -13.68 -0.61 3.96
N ALA A 123 -12.62 -1.30 3.52
CA ALA A 123 -12.59 -1.99 2.23
C ALA A 123 -13.65 -3.10 2.14
N VAL A 124 -13.81 -3.90 3.19
CA VAL A 124 -14.86 -4.94 3.27
C VAL A 124 -16.25 -4.32 3.21
N ASP A 125 -16.50 -3.28 3.99
CA ASP A 125 -17.80 -2.61 4.01
C ASP A 125 -18.08 -1.88 2.69
N PHE A 126 -17.06 -1.28 2.07
CA PHE A 126 -17.16 -0.65 0.77
C PHE A 126 -17.56 -1.66 -0.32
N LEU A 127 -16.93 -2.84 -0.34
CA LEU A 127 -17.31 -3.94 -1.25
C LEU A 127 -18.76 -4.39 -1.03
N ARG A 128 -19.25 -4.44 0.21
CA ARG A 128 -20.61 -4.87 0.53
C ARG A 128 -21.67 -3.88 0.10
N ASN A 129 -21.36 -2.59 0.19
CA ASN A 129 -22.34 -1.51 0.03
C ASN A 129 -22.22 -0.74 -1.30
N THR A 130 -21.25 -1.10 -2.16
CA THR A 130 -20.97 -0.37 -3.39
C THR A 130 -20.72 -1.34 -4.54
N ASP A 131 -21.30 -1.05 -5.69
CA ASP A 131 -21.02 -1.83 -6.89
C ASP A 131 -19.70 -1.39 -7.51
N LEU A 132 -18.79 -2.35 -7.66
CA LEU A 132 -17.45 -2.18 -8.21
C LEU A 132 -17.14 -3.28 -9.21
N ASP A 133 -16.34 -2.96 -10.21
CA ASP A 133 -15.76 -3.95 -11.11
C ASP A 133 -14.36 -4.34 -10.64
N MET A 134 -13.60 -3.37 -10.08
CA MET A 134 -12.29 -3.58 -9.47
C MET A 134 -12.16 -2.74 -8.20
N LEU A 135 -11.52 -3.31 -7.18
CA LEU A 135 -11.10 -2.62 -5.95
C LEU A 135 -9.58 -2.66 -5.83
N PHE A 136 -9.00 -1.48 -5.61
CA PHE A 136 -7.57 -1.31 -5.40
C PHE A 136 -7.29 -0.83 -3.96
N LEU A 137 -6.35 -1.48 -3.28
CA LEU A 137 -5.78 -0.96 -2.03
C LEU A 137 -4.56 -0.08 -2.35
N ASP A 138 -4.38 1.00 -1.60
CA ASP A 138 -3.13 1.78 -1.65
C ASP A 138 -2.05 1.07 -0.84
N GLY A 139 -1.44 0.06 -1.47
CA GLY A 139 -0.45 -0.81 -0.86
C GLY A 139 -0.67 -2.28 -1.20
N SER A 140 -0.17 -3.15 -0.34
CA SER A 140 -0.28 -4.60 -0.50
C SER A 140 -1.68 -5.11 -0.13
N ILE A 141 -2.18 -6.09 -0.89
CA ILE A 141 -3.41 -6.83 -0.53
C ILE A 141 -3.15 -7.93 0.51
N LEU A 142 -1.91 -8.08 0.96
CA LEU A 142 -1.50 -9.10 1.93
C LEU A 142 -0.92 -8.45 3.19
N PRO A 143 -1.13 -9.07 4.38
CA PRO A 143 -0.53 -8.60 5.61
C PRO A 143 1.00 -8.73 5.53
N GLN A 144 1.71 -7.70 5.97
CA GLN A 144 3.17 -7.67 5.91
C GLN A 144 3.79 -8.25 7.17
N LEU A 145 5.01 -8.83 7.03
CA LEU A 145 5.73 -9.41 8.17
C LEU A 145 6.06 -8.38 9.26
N VAL A 146 6.25 -7.12 8.86
CA VAL A 146 6.52 -6.01 9.79
C VAL A 146 5.35 -5.72 10.71
N ASP A 147 4.13 -6.11 10.34
CA ASP A 147 2.91 -5.91 11.14
C ASP A 147 2.71 -7.04 12.16
N LYS A 148 3.46 -8.15 12.03
CA LYS A 148 3.32 -9.27 12.96
C LYS A 148 3.96 -8.94 14.31
N PRO A 149 3.19 -9.01 15.43
CA PRO A 149 3.71 -8.70 16.75
C PRO A 149 4.85 -9.63 17.16
N ARG A 150 5.82 -9.06 17.88
CA ARG A 150 6.88 -9.79 18.55
C ARG A 150 6.60 -9.88 20.03
N GLY A 151 7.15 -10.90 20.70
CA GLY A 151 7.01 -11.06 22.14
C GLY A 151 5.63 -11.50 22.65
N GLY A 152 5.31 -11.17 23.89
CA GLY A 152 4.21 -11.75 24.68
C GLY A 152 2.89 -10.97 24.69
N ASP A 153 2.83 -9.75 24.18
CA ASP A 153 1.66 -8.86 24.30
C ASP A 153 0.36 -9.51 23.78
N SER A 154 -0.59 -9.73 24.70
CA SER A 154 -1.84 -10.42 24.38
C SER A 154 -2.85 -9.55 23.63
N GLU A 155 -2.83 -8.23 23.85
CA GLU A 155 -3.73 -7.27 23.19
C GLU A 155 -3.31 -7.06 21.75
N LEU A 156 -2.02 -6.84 21.51
CA LEU A 156 -1.47 -6.68 20.18
C LEU A 156 -1.66 -7.96 19.34
N LYS A 157 -1.51 -9.15 19.94
CA LYS A 157 -1.81 -10.42 19.27
C LYS A 157 -3.30 -10.57 18.92
N ARG A 158 -4.22 -10.06 19.78
CA ARG A 158 -5.65 -10.03 19.44
C ARG A 158 -5.94 -9.09 18.30
N LEU A 159 -5.34 -7.89 18.30
CA LEU A 159 -5.47 -6.93 17.22
C LEU A 159 -4.96 -7.51 15.89
N TYR A 160 -3.79 -8.14 15.89
CA TYR A 160 -3.24 -8.81 14.73
C TYR A 160 -4.19 -9.88 14.16
N ARG A 161 -4.69 -10.78 15.01
CA ARG A 161 -5.65 -11.82 14.57
C ARG A 161 -6.90 -11.21 13.95
N ARG A 162 -7.43 -10.13 14.54
CA ARG A 162 -8.59 -9.42 13.99
C ARG A 162 -8.31 -8.81 12.62
N VAL A 163 -7.12 -8.28 12.41
CA VAL A 163 -6.69 -7.75 11.10
C VAL A 163 -6.57 -8.90 10.08
N ILE A 164 -5.99 -10.03 10.46
CA ILE A 164 -5.93 -11.23 9.59
C ILE A 164 -7.33 -11.70 9.19
N ASP A 165 -8.28 -11.72 10.12
CA ASP A 165 -9.66 -12.10 9.83
C ASP A 165 -10.37 -11.11 8.90
N LEU A 166 -10.05 -9.82 8.98
CA LEU A 166 -10.54 -8.81 8.04
C LEU A 166 -9.97 -9.02 6.63
N TYR A 167 -8.68 -9.36 6.50
CA TYR A 167 -8.12 -9.73 5.20
C TYR A 167 -8.83 -10.95 4.59
N ARG A 168 -9.09 -12.00 5.38
CA ARG A 168 -9.86 -13.16 4.91
C ARG A 168 -11.26 -12.75 4.42
N GLN A 169 -11.94 -11.87 5.17
CA GLN A 169 -13.24 -11.34 4.77
C GLN A 169 -13.14 -10.52 3.49
N LEU A 170 -12.09 -9.71 3.32
CA LEU A 170 -11.85 -8.93 2.11
C LEU A 170 -11.78 -9.83 0.87
N PHE A 171 -10.95 -10.87 0.90
CA PHE A 171 -10.84 -11.84 -0.19
C PHE A 171 -12.16 -12.58 -0.46
N ALA A 172 -12.82 -13.05 0.60
CA ALA A 172 -14.10 -13.75 0.47
C ALA A 172 -15.19 -12.84 -0.13
N THR A 173 -15.30 -11.60 0.36
CA THR A 173 -16.30 -10.63 -0.13
C THR A 173 -16.01 -10.23 -1.59
N ALA A 174 -14.75 -10.02 -1.96
CA ALA A 174 -14.38 -9.70 -3.34
C ALA A 174 -14.75 -10.86 -4.28
N LYS A 175 -14.44 -12.11 -3.90
CA LYS A 175 -14.82 -13.31 -4.66
C LYS A 175 -16.34 -13.47 -4.79
N GLU A 176 -17.08 -13.32 -3.69
CA GLU A 176 -18.55 -13.41 -3.65
C GLU A 176 -19.21 -12.35 -4.54
N ARG A 177 -18.68 -11.13 -4.54
CA ARG A 177 -19.21 -10.01 -5.33
C ARG A 177 -18.72 -10.00 -6.78
N GLY A 178 -17.80 -10.90 -7.15
CA GLY A 178 -17.18 -10.92 -8.48
C GLY A 178 -16.32 -9.69 -8.77
N VAL A 179 -15.80 -9.01 -7.74
CA VAL A 179 -14.95 -7.83 -7.85
C VAL A 179 -13.49 -8.24 -7.91
N VAL A 180 -12.75 -7.71 -8.87
CA VAL A 180 -11.30 -7.89 -8.95
C VAL A 180 -10.63 -7.15 -7.79
N LEU A 181 -9.92 -7.89 -6.93
CA LEU A 181 -9.15 -7.32 -5.83
C LEU A 181 -7.68 -7.19 -6.23
N ALA A 182 -7.16 -5.97 -6.17
CA ALA A 182 -5.77 -5.66 -6.44
C ALA A 182 -5.19 -4.64 -5.45
N GLY A 183 -3.87 -4.53 -5.41
CA GLY A 183 -3.16 -3.52 -4.63
C GLY A 183 -2.07 -2.87 -5.46
N VAL A 184 -1.86 -1.59 -5.29
CA VAL A 184 -0.81 -0.82 -5.97
C VAL A 184 0.24 -0.39 -4.97
N VAL A 185 1.43 -0.98 -5.08
CA VAL A 185 2.56 -0.70 -4.18
C VAL A 185 3.51 0.29 -4.88
N LYS A 186 3.44 1.54 -4.47
CA LYS A 186 4.15 2.68 -5.09
C LYS A 186 5.67 2.54 -4.98
N ASP A 187 6.17 2.31 -3.77
CA ASP A 187 7.59 2.28 -3.42
C ASP A 187 8.03 0.89 -2.95
N SER A 188 7.87 -0.11 -3.83
CA SER A 188 8.30 -1.48 -3.51
C SER A 188 9.82 -1.53 -3.24
N LYS A 189 10.17 -2.02 -2.04
CA LYS A 189 11.56 -2.27 -1.64
C LYS A 189 11.97 -3.73 -1.88
N GLY A 190 11.08 -4.55 -2.42
CA GLY A 190 11.34 -5.96 -2.69
C GLY A 190 12.35 -6.20 -3.80
N SER A 191 12.97 -7.37 -3.75
CA SER A 191 13.91 -7.89 -4.74
C SER A 191 13.46 -9.26 -5.26
N ARG A 192 12.16 -9.55 -5.18
CA ARG A 192 11.63 -10.86 -5.51
C ARG A 192 11.76 -11.18 -6.99
N LEU A 193 11.45 -10.22 -7.85
CA LEU A 193 11.53 -10.42 -9.28
C LEU A 193 12.97 -10.62 -9.74
N SER A 194 13.91 -9.83 -9.20
CA SER A 194 15.34 -10.02 -9.46
C SER A 194 15.79 -11.42 -9.05
N THR A 195 15.38 -11.89 -7.87
CA THR A 195 15.66 -13.26 -7.41
C THR A 195 15.03 -14.31 -8.32
N TYR A 196 13.77 -14.13 -8.73
CA TYR A 196 13.06 -15.04 -9.63
C TYR A 196 13.75 -15.19 -10.98
N LEU A 197 14.33 -14.12 -11.52
CA LEU A 197 15.07 -14.13 -12.78
C LEU A 197 16.56 -14.46 -12.62
N GLY A 198 17.03 -14.83 -11.43
CA GLY A 198 18.43 -15.14 -11.15
C GLY A 198 19.37 -13.92 -11.23
N ALA A 199 18.82 -12.71 -11.09
CA ALA A 199 19.60 -11.47 -11.07
C ALA A 199 20.15 -11.17 -9.67
N PRO A 200 21.17 -10.28 -9.55
CA PRO A 200 21.60 -9.75 -8.26
C PRO A 200 20.40 -9.16 -7.49
N PRO A 201 20.40 -9.19 -6.14
CA PRO A 201 19.25 -8.79 -5.32
C PRO A 201 19.06 -7.27 -5.28
N TYR A 202 18.84 -6.66 -6.43
CA TYR A 202 18.45 -5.27 -6.57
C TYR A 202 16.96 -5.10 -6.19
N ARG A 203 16.61 -3.88 -5.77
CA ARG A 203 15.19 -3.52 -5.64
C ARG A 203 14.54 -3.58 -7.02
N ASP A 204 13.46 -4.33 -7.13
CA ASP A 204 12.83 -4.62 -8.42
C ASP A 204 12.49 -3.35 -9.21
N ALA A 205 11.85 -2.36 -8.58
CA ALA A 205 11.50 -1.10 -9.25
C ALA A 205 12.72 -0.31 -9.79
N SER A 206 13.91 -0.50 -9.19
CA SER A 206 15.11 0.23 -9.62
C SER A 206 15.69 -0.29 -10.94
N TRP A 207 15.84 -1.60 -11.09
CA TRP A 207 16.40 -2.15 -12.32
C TRP A 207 15.35 -2.27 -13.42
N LEU A 208 14.08 -2.52 -13.07
CA LEU A 208 12.96 -2.51 -14.02
C LEU A 208 12.77 -1.16 -14.70
N HIS A 209 13.13 -0.07 -14.03
CA HIS A 209 13.14 1.26 -14.65
C HIS A 209 13.97 1.29 -15.95
N TYR A 210 15.08 0.56 -15.99
CA TYR A 210 15.94 0.45 -17.16
C TYR A 210 15.55 -0.68 -18.11
N ALA A 211 15.02 -1.78 -17.59
CA ALA A 211 14.65 -2.95 -18.37
C ALA A 211 13.34 -2.79 -19.13
N MET A 212 12.36 -2.06 -18.59
CA MET A 212 11.02 -1.92 -19.16
C MET A 212 10.89 -0.69 -20.05
N GLU A 213 10.12 -0.81 -21.12
CA GLU A 213 9.63 0.30 -21.92
C GLU A 213 8.29 0.83 -21.39
N VAL A 214 7.97 2.08 -21.74
CA VAL A 214 6.66 2.66 -21.39
C VAL A 214 5.54 1.87 -22.04
N GLY A 215 4.51 1.54 -21.25
CA GLY A 215 3.39 0.70 -21.68
C GLY A 215 3.68 -0.80 -21.63
N GLU A 216 4.70 -1.21 -20.90
CA GLU A 216 4.96 -2.62 -20.62
C GLU A 216 4.58 -3.00 -19.19
N MET A 217 4.19 -4.27 -19.04
CA MET A 217 4.13 -4.96 -17.76
C MET A 217 5.09 -6.15 -17.74
N THR A 218 5.49 -6.60 -16.57
CA THR A 218 6.15 -7.89 -16.42
C THR A 218 5.11 -9.01 -16.44
N ARG A 219 5.48 -10.22 -16.88
CA ARG A 219 4.61 -11.39 -16.63
C ARG A 219 4.29 -11.48 -15.14
N PRO A 220 3.04 -11.83 -14.78
CA PRO A 220 2.69 -12.12 -13.40
C PRO A 220 3.50 -13.30 -12.86
N ILE A 221 4.08 -13.13 -11.67
CA ILE A 221 4.72 -14.20 -10.89
C ILE A 221 3.96 -14.41 -9.59
N PRO A 222 4.01 -15.61 -8.97
CA PRO A 222 3.41 -15.82 -7.67
C PRO A 222 3.98 -14.86 -6.62
N TYR A 223 3.15 -14.36 -5.72
CA TYR A 223 3.62 -13.50 -4.61
C TYR A 223 4.67 -14.21 -3.75
N ALA A 224 4.50 -15.49 -3.49
CA ALA A 224 5.45 -16.34 -2.77
C ALA A 224 5.54 -17.71 -3.48
N ASP A 225 6.77 -18.26 -3.59
CA ASP A 225 6.94 -19.63 -4.14
C ASP A 225 6.42 -20.68 -3.16
N LYS A 226 6.59 -20.39 -1.87
CA LYS A 226 6.18 -21.24 -0.76
C LYS A 226 5.49 -20.37 0.30
N PRO A 227 4.17 -20.14 0.19
CA PRO A 227 3.42 -19.35 1.17
C PRO A 227 3.55 -19.88 2.59
N GLU A 228 3.72 -21.21 2.74
CA GLU A 228 3.91 -21.88 4.02
C GLU A 228 5.20 -21.49 4.76
N ASP A 229 6.21 -20.97 4.07
CA ASP A 229 7.46 -20.52 4.68
C ASP A 229 7.36 -19.09 5.24
N GLN A 230 6.29 -18.36 4.90
CA GLN A 230 6.07 -16.99 5.36
C GLN A 230 5.01 -16.94 6.47
N ALA A 231 5.40 -16.45 7.65
CA ALA A 231 4.57 -16.50 8.85
C ALA A 231 3.22 -15.78 8.71
N THR A 232 3.17 -14.64 8.01
CA THR A 232 1.93 -13.87 7.79
C THR A 232 1.02 -14.53 6.76
N LEU A 233 1.58 -15.15 5.73
CA LEU A 233 0.82 -15.89 4.71
C LEU A 233 0.24 -17.18 5.29
N LYS A 234 0.99 -17.85 6.17
CA LYS A 234 0.49 -18.99 6.93
C LYS A 234 -0.70 -18.59 7.83
N ASP A 235 -0.58 -17.45 8.52
CA ASP A 235 -1.65 -16.92 9.37
C ASP A 235 -2.88 -16.51 8.54
N LEU A 236 -2.70 -15.97 7.33
CA LEU A 236 -3.80 -15.63 6.42
C LEU A 236 -4.51 -16.87 5.87
N GLY A 237 -3.75 -17.88 5.52
CA GLY A 237 -4.18 -19.10 4.84
C GLY A 237 -3.36 -19.30 3.55
N THR A 238 -2.63 -20.40 3.49
CA THR A 238 -1.74 -20.72 2.36
C THR A 238 -2.47 -20.82 1.04
N ASP A 239 -3.70 -21.35 1.06
CA ASP A 239 -4.54 -21.49 -0.15
C ASP A 239 -4.91 -20.13 -0.75
N LEU A 240 -5.26 -19.13 0.09
CA LEU A 240 -5.49 -17.76 -0.37
C LEU A 240 -4.21 -17.14 -0.94
N ALA A 241 -3.12 -17.27 -0.20
CA ALA A 241 -1.84 -16.67 -0.58
C ALA A 241 -1.26 -17.28 -1.88
N ALA A 242 -1.55 -18.54 -2.18
CA ALA A 242 -1.12 -19.22 -3.40
C ALA A 242 -1.76 -18.64 -4.69
N HIS A 243 -2.88 -17.94 -4.57
CA HIS A 243 -3.57 -17.30 -5.69
C HIS A 243 -3.30 -15.79 -5.77
N VAL A 244 -2.30 -15.28 -5.06
CA VAL A 244 -1.86 -13.89 -5.19
C VAL A 244 -0.66 -13.79 -6.12
N TRP A 245 -0.82 -12.94 -7.12
CA TRP A 245 0.14 -12.70 -8.19
C TRP A 245 0.69 -11.29 -8.12
N VAL A 246 1.86 -11.11 -8.69
CA VAL A 246 2.57 -9.82 -8.73
C VAL A 246 3.06 -9.54 -10.14
N PHE A 247 2.85 -8.32 -10.60
CA PHE A 247 3.52 -7.78 -11.79
C PHE A 247 3.96 -6.34 -11.54
N PHE A 248 4.79 -5.82 -12.43
CA PHE A 248 5.18 -4.40 -12.46
C PHE A 248 4.64 -3.77 -13.74
N LEU A 249 4.20 -2.51 -13.65
CA LEU A 249 3.69 -1.73 -14.78
C LEU A 249 4.51 -0.44 -14.92
N LYS A 250 5.01 -0.16 -16.13
CA LYS A 250 5.71 1.09 -16.44
C LYS A 250 4.81 1.99 -17.28
N ALA A 251 4.25 3.02 -16.64
CA ALA A 251 3.33 3.95 -17.29
C ALA A 251 4.01 5.19 -17.87
N SER A 252 5.24 5.53 -17.44
CA SER A 252 6.00 6.72 -17.91
C SER A 252 7.50 6.44 -17.91
N ASP A 253 8.23 7.23 -18.71
CA ASP A 253 9.69 7.33 -18.70
C ASP A 253 10.23 8.23 -17.57
N LEU A 254 9.38 9.09 -17.01
CA LEU A 254 9.72 10.03 -15.93
C LEU A 254 9.47 9.46 -14.53
N ASP A 255 8.87 8.29 -14.43
CA ASP A 255 8.59 7.62 -13.15
C ASP A 255 9.03 6.16 -13.19
N ARG A 256 9.18 5.55 -12.02
CA ARG A 256 9.55 4.15 -11.88
C ARG A 256 8.34 3.24 -12.10
N PRO A 257 8.55 2.00 -12.56
CA PRO A 257 7.49 1.00 -12.55
C PRO A 257 6.96 0.80 -11.14
N PHE A 258 5.64 0.75 -11.00
CA PHE A 258 4.99 0.40 -9.75
C PHE A 258 4.59 -1.07 -9.75
N ARG A 259 4.54 -1.65 -8.56
CA ARG A 259 4.16 -3.04 -8.35
C ARG A 259 2.65 -3.14 -8.18
N VAL A 260 2.05 -4.12 -8.84
CA VAL A 260 0.65 -4.48 -8.68
C VAL A 260 0.56 -5.90 -8.13
N GLU A 261 -0.23 -6.08 -7.10
CA GLU A 261 -0.61 -7.37 -6.53
C GLU A 261 -2.08 -7.62 -6.84
N PHE A 262 -2.46 -8.84 -7.17
CA PHE A 262 -3.85 -9.17 -7.40
C PHE A 262 -4.17 -10.62 -7.04
N TYR A 263 -5.43 -10.85 -6.69
CA TYR A 263 -5.93 -12.17 -6.34
C TYR A 263 -6.69 -12.78 -7.51
N SER A 264 -6.27 -13.95 -7.98
CA SER A 264 -6.94 -14.68 -9.07
C SER A 264 -6.49 -16.14 -9.13
N GLU A 265 -7.37 -17.00 -9.56
CA GLU A 265 -7.04 -18.37 -10.01
C GLU A 265 -6.33 -18.37 -11.38
N ASP A 266 -6.55 -17.33 -12.20
CA ASP A 266 -5.91 -17.16 -13.51
C ASP A 266 -4.95 -15.95 -13.52
N PRO A 267 -3.63 -16.16 -13.66
CA PRO A 267 -2.65 -15.07 -13.69
C PRO A 267 -2.85 -14.11 -14.88
N ARG A 268 -3.53 -14.52 -15.96
CA ARG A 268 -3.81 -13.66 -17.12
C ARG A 268 -4.74 -12.49 -16.80
N LEU A 269 -5.45 -12.53 -15.67
CA LEU A 269 -6.20 -11.38 -15.17
C LEU A 269 -5.31 -10.14 -14.98
N GLY A 270 -4.00 -10.34 -14.71
CA GLY A 270 -3.02 -9.26 -14.61
C GLY A 270 -2.95 -8.37 -15.86
N GLU A 271 -3.09 -8.93 -17.06
CA GLU A 271 -3.09 -8.17 -18.30
C GLU A 271 -4.31 -7.24 -18.38
N ARG A 272 -5.50 -7.73 -18.04
CA ARG A 272 -6.72 -6.91 -17.98
C ARG A 272 -6.63 -5.78 -16.94
N ILE A 273 -5.99 -6.05 -15.77
CA ILE A 273 -5.74 -5.02 -14.76
C ILE A 273 -4.78 -3.97 -15.33
N ALA A 274 -3.70 -4.38 -16.01
CA ALA A 274 -2.74 -3.49 -16.62
C ALA A 274 -3.33 -2.64 -17.76
N GLU A 275 -4.20 -3.21 -18.59
CA GLU A 275 -4.93 -2.51 -19.67
C GLU A 275 -5.77 -1.34 -19.12
N VAL A 276 -6.40 -1.52 -17.96
CA VAL A 276 -7.18 -0.50 -17.26
C VAL A 276 -6.27 0.52 -16.54
N LEU A 277 -5.25 0.03 -15.82
CA LEU A 277 -4.38 0.90 -15.04
C LEU A 277 -3.50 1.80 -15.90
N LEU A 278 -3.01 1.31 -17.04
CA LEU A 278 -2.05 2.04 -17.87
C LEU A 278 -2.55 3.43 -18.28
N PRO A 279 -3.71 3.61 -18.93
CA PRO A 279 -4.19 4.94 -19.31
C PRO A 279 -4.51 5.82 -18.12
N LEU A 280 -5.02 5.25 -17.02
CA LEU A 280 -5.33 5.99 -15.80
C LEU A 280 -4.07 6.43 -15.06
N SER A 281 -2.98 5.67 -15.16
CA SER A 281 -1.69 6.03 -14.57
C SER A 281 -0.90 7.05 -15.40
N GLN A 282 -1.24 7.24 -16.66
CA GLN A 282 -0.57 8.21 -17.56
C GLN A 282 -1.08 9.64 -17.42
N VAL A 283 -2.10 9.87 -16.61
CA VAL A 283 -2.65 11.23 -16.34
C VAL A 283 -1.57 12.18 -15.79
N ASN A 284 -0.66 11.66 -14.96
CA ASN A 284 0.52 12.41 -14.50
C ASN A 284 1.80 11.60 -14.79
N ARG A 285 2.64 12.09 -15.70
CA ARG A 285 3.86 11.40 -16.11
C ARG A 285 4.95 11.34 -15.05
N MET A 286 4.96 12.26 -14.08
CA MET A 286 5.95 12.30 -12.98
C MET A 286 5.50 11.53 -11.74
N TYR A 287 4.23 11.16 -11.68
CA TYR A 287 3.65 10.39 -10.58
C TYR A 287 2.54 9.49 -11.12
N THR A 288 2.94 8.32 -11.59
CA THR A 288 2.10 7.41 -12.39
C THR A 288 1.17 6.53 -11.53
N ILE A 289 0.48 7.16 -10.58
CA ILE A 289 -0.52 6.47 -9.74
C ILE A 289 -1.92 6.85 -10.22
N PRO A 290 -2.84 5.89 -10.36
CA PRO A 290 -4.20 6.14 -10.79
C PRO A 290 -4.92 7.20 -9.93
N PRO A 291 -5.73 8.11 -10.51
CA PRO A 291 -6.36 9.23 -9.79
C PRO A 291 -7.24 8.81 -8.62
N PHE A 292 -7.92 7.67 -8.70
CA PHE A 292 -8.78 7.18 -7.61
C PHE A 292 -7.97 6.77 -6.36
N LEU A 293 -6.72 6.28 -6.52
CA LEU A 293 -5.82 6.01 -5.39
C LEU A 293 -5.29 7.29 -4.77
N LEU A 294 -4.96 8.30 -5.60
CA LEU A 294 -4.58 9.62 -5.10
C LEU A 294 -5.71 10.29 -4.32
N GLU A 295 -6.94 10.18 -4.82
CA GLU A 295 -8.11 10.74 -4.14
C GLU A 295 -8.36 10.04 -2.81
N ALA A 296 -8.22 8.71 -2.74
CA ALA A 296 -8.33 7.96 -1.48
C ALA A 296 -7.27 8.42 -0.46
N ASP A 297 -5.99 8.55 -0.85
CA ASP A 297 -4.89 9.03 0.00
C ASP A 297 -5.19 10.46 0.52
N ILE A 298 -5.60 11.37 -0.36
CA ILE A 298 -5.93 12.76 0.02
C ILE A 298 -7.06 12.79 1.04
N ARG A 299 -8.11 11.97 0.88
CA ARG A 299 -9.27 11.91 1.78
C ARG A 299 -8.97 11.22 3.10
N ALA A 300 -8.15 10.18 3.07
CA ALA A 300 -7.75 9.46 4.27
C ALA A 300 -6.75 10.24 5.13
N ARG A 301 -5.95 11.12 4.51
CA ARG A 301 -4.87 11.84 5.19
C ARG A 301 -5.34 12.61 6.40
N LEU A 302 -4.65 12.41 7.53
CA LEU A 302 -4.78 13.17 8.77
C LEU A 302 -3.58 14.10 8.93
N VAL A 303 -3.88 15.37 9.23
CA VAL A 303 -2.83 16.37 9.56
C VAL A 303 -3.03 16.86 10.99
N LYS A 304 -1.95 17.24 11.67
CA LYS A 304 -2.00 17.68 13.10
C LYS A 304 -3.01 18.80 13.31
N GLN A 305 -3.11 19.72 12.37
CA GLN A 305 -4.03 20.87 12.46
C GLN A 305 -5.50 20.42 12.48
N SER A 306 -5.87 19.40 11.69
CA SER A 306 -7.26 18.92 11.66
C SER A 306 -7.66 18.16 12.93
N LEU A 307 -6.69 17.73 13.73
CA LEU A 307 -6.91 17.03 15.00
C LEU A 307 -6.68 17.89 16.23
N SER A 308 -6.20 19.13 16.07
CA SER A 308 -5.90 20.02 17.20
C SER A 308 -7.09 20.20 18.14
N TYR A 309 -8.30 20.39 17.58
CA TYR A 309 -9.52 20.51 18.38
C TYR A 309 -9.77 19.28 19.27
N TYR A 310 -9.66 18.09 18.74
CA TYR A 310 -9.87 16.85 19.51
C TYR A 310 -8.80 16.66 20.59
N LYS A 311 -7.55 16.99 20.23
CA LYS A 311 -6.44 16.98 21.19
C LYS A 311 -6.67 17.95 22.33
N GLU A 312 -7.01 19.21 22.04
CA GLU A 312 -7.31 20.21 23.06
C GLU A 312 -8.52 19.82 23.94
N LEU A 313 -9.53 19.22 23.35
CA LEU A 313 -10.67 18.72 24.10
C LEU A 313 -10.26 17.63 25.10
N LEU A 314 -9.43 16.68 24.65
CA LEU A 314 -8.86 15.63 25.50
C LEU A 314 -8.00 16.24 26.62
N ASP A 315 -7.08 17.14 26.27
CA ASP A 315 -6.17 17.79 27.22
C ASP A 315 -6.95 18.55 28.31
N ARG A 316 -8.02 19.26 27.94
CA ARG A 316 -8.93 19.94 28.89
C ARG A 316 -9.66 18.94 29.78
N ARG A 317 -10.08 17.79 29.28
CA ARG A 317 -10.76 16.76 30.06
C ARG A 317 -9.83 16.03 31.03
N LEU A 318 -8.57 15.83 30.64
CA LEU A 318 -7.52 15.31 31.53
C LEU A 318 -7.18 16.31 32.64
N GLY A 319 -7.39 17.60 32.43
CA GLY A 319 -7.19 18.66 33.47
C GLY A 319 -5.78 18.67 34.03
N ALA A 320 -5.64 18.69 35.36
CA ALA A 320 -4.33 18.67 36.00
C ALA A 320 -3.49 17.42 35.68
N MET A 321 -4.12 16.29 35.36
CA MET A 321 -3.42 15.06 34.99
C MET A 321 -2.68 15.19 33.66
N TYR A 322 -3.10 16.08 32.77
CA TYR A 322 -2.41 16.33 31.50
C TYR A 322 -0.92 16.61 31.68
N ASN A 323 -0.53 17.35 32.75
CA ASN A 323 0.86 17.67 33.05
C ASN A 323 1.72 16.43 33.36
N PHE A 324 1.11 15.34 33.85
CA PHE A 324 1.78 14.07 34.10
C PHE A 324 1.93 13.23 32.82
N PHE A 325 0.97 13.32 31.92
CA PHE A 325 0.97 12.51 30.69
C PHE A 325 1.73 13.13 29.53
N ARG A 326 1.90 14.47 29.50
CA ARG A 326 2.57 15.12 28.36
C ARG A 326 4.05 14.75 28.28
N MET A 327 4.55 14.51 27.08
CA MET A 327 5.98 14.35 26.82
C MET A 327 6.69 15.71 26.97
N ARG A 328 7.80 15.74 27.70
CA ARG A 328 8.59 16.99 27.90
C ARG A 328 9.09 17.58 26.59
N GLY A 329 9.47 16.72 25.63
CA GLY A 329 9.94 17.15 24.32
C GLY A 329 8.90 17.87 23.46
N ALA A 330 7.59 17.67 23.73
CA ALA A 330 6.51 18.34 22.99
C ALA A 330 6.39 19.85 23.29
N ASN A 331 7.00 20.34 24.36
CA ASN A 331 6.90 21.73 24.82
C ASN A 331 8.29 22.34 25.07
N LYS A 332 9.27 22.04 24.22
CA LYS A 332 10.53 22.78 24.26
C LYS A 332 10.24 24.25 23.96
N PRO A 333 10.71 25.19 24.78
CA PRO A 333 10.38 26.61 24.61
C PRO A 333 11.08 27.27 23.42
N PHE A 334 11.95 26.51 22.69
CA PHE A 334 12.66 26.92 21.46
C PHE A 334 13.15 25.73 20.67
#